data_f03468b9f9a7a2852eadba2f4d3e1615
#
_entry.id   f03468b9f9a7a2852eadba2f4d3e1615
#
_cell.length_a   1.000
_cell.length_b   1.000
_cell.length_c   1.000
_cell.angle_alpha   90.00
_cell.angle_beta   90.00
_cell.angle_gamma   90.00
#
_symmetry.space_group_name_H-M   'P 1'
#
loop_
_entity.id
_entity.type
_entity.pdbx_description
1 polymer ?
#
loop_
_entity_poly.entity_id
_entity_poly.type
_entity_poly.pdbx_seq_one_letter_code
_entity_poly.pdbx_strand_id
1 'polypeptide(L)'
;MLNENNQKTNDSKNKNITKQEKKNNDFLVSPKIYELSFYEPFYEMVNLLDGEGNSYLVAVIRNEFEINMTFDKKYKSLNDFIFIKDFFSFPQYIIYEVKYNQDSKTTLLKLKDYRSFKIQSNNEEFYKKISFNPKSRIDFYKYAFLYKVKSKENKIQYPIDGWKLYDPWSEYNNRQKVPLDMDSFRISQLNKKYLLCETYPSFIIVPSHVDDLSIAEMVSCRSKNRFPLLTYVYTHENNNKEDDELIQSFLFRSSQINTGLLFKKNNNSEIKYINALSSIGKYNKGFIFYDCRPYINAKANSLKGAGTDETSQYLNCKELIFGNIENIHAVRKSLKNAVEKVYYGIFQINNGRLAFNQNNSNSRKFLSKFEDSKWLEYLSDLLTGATVIINRLKSRLNVICHCSDGWDRTSQVCSLVQIILDPYFRTFEGFAVLVEKDWISFGHKFADRNGCDFRPEKKKERSPIFIQFLHAVYQIMIQYPTAFEFQQNLLIFLSEEIYSNKFGTFLFNCEKEIEEHNAKETTVSIWSEIFLNKKKYLNPFYKEIKGSLEIKTGVQYLNIWKEFFYKYINIGLIKKGEKDINQIKMMEKLKLKQTDNIIELLNIIKKNGLVKEIENNELYKVYKNYLNP
;
A
#
# COMPACT_ATOMS: atom_id res chain seq x y z
N MET A 1 -43.26 22.66 37.55
CA MET A 1 -42.27 21.56 37.52
C MET A 1 -42.02 21.01 36.09
N LEU A 2 -42.11 21.84 35.07
CA LEU A 2 -41.87 21.42 33.66
C LEU A 2 -40.86 22.31 32.91
N ASN A 3 -40.20 23.26 33.60
CA ASN A 3 -39.24 24.19 32.96
C ASN A 3 -37.77 24.02 33.40
N GLU A 4 -37.47 23.17 34.36
CA GLU A 4 -36.07 23.00 34.82
C GLU A 4 -35.31 21.83 34.15
N ASN A 5 -36.01 20.91 33.46
CA ASN A 5 -35.32 19.79 32.79
C ASN A 5 -34.84 20.09 31.36
N ASN A 6 -35.26 21.21 30.77
CA ASN A 6 -34.80 21.60 29.43
C ASN A 6 -33.50 22.44 29.42
N GLN A 7 -33.12 23.03 30.56
CA GLN A 7 -31.85 23.79 30.63
C GLN A 7 -30.61 22.89 30.86
N LYS A 8 -30.77 21.76 31.58
CA LYS A 8 -29.65 20.83 31.81
C LYS A 8 -29.24 20.00 30.60
N THR A 9 -30.14 19.77 29.64
CA THR A 9 -29.82 19.06 28.38
C THR A 9 -29.17 19.94 27.33
N ASN A 10 -29.37 21.26 27.37
CA ASN A 10 -28.71 22.19 26.48
C ASN A 10 -27.29 22.55 26.91
N ASP A 11 -27.02 22.60 28.23
CA ASP A 11 -25.68 22.86 28.75
C ASP A 11 -24.69 21.68 28.52
N SER A 12 -25.17 20.44 28.48
CA SER A 12 -24.33 19.28 28.16
C SER A 12 -24.00 19.18 26.66
N LYS A 13 -24.91 19.61 25.78
CA LYS A 13 -24.65 19.70 24.33
C LYS A 13 -23.71 20.84 23.97
N ASN A 14 -23.84 22.00 24.62
CA ASN A 14 -22.94 23.13 24.41
C ASN A 14 -21.53 22.87 24.98
N LYS A 15 -21.37 22.13 26.08
CA LYS A 15 -20.05 21.76 26.61
C LYS A 15 -19.33 20.73 25.74
N ASN A 16 -20.06 19.89 25.00
CA ASN A 16 -19.43 18.96 24.05
C ASN A 16 -19.07 19.62 22.71
N ILE A 17 -19.86 20.59 22.25
CA ILE A 17 -19.54 21.39 21.05
C ILE A 17 -18.31 22.26 21.31
N THR A 18 -18.23 22.93 22.45
CA THR A 18 -17.03 23.74 22.82
C THR A 18 -15.78 22.89 23.07
N LYS A 19 -15.91 21.63 23.49
CA LYS A 19 -14.75 20.73 23.60
C LYS A 19 -14.28 20.18 22.25
N GLN A 20 -15.18 20.01 21.28
CA GLN A 20 -14.83 19.60 19.92
C GLN A 20 -14.24 20.78 19.12
N GLU A 21 -14.79 21.98 19.28
CA GLU A 21 -14.22 23.20 18.68
C GLU A 21 -12.86 23.56 19.29
N LYS A 22 -12.64 23.38 20.60
CA LYS A 22 -11.31 23.54 21.21
C LYS A 22 -10.29 22.50 20.71
N LYS A 23 -10.71 21.25 20.46
CA LYS A 23 -9.82 20.25 19.83
C LYS A 23 -9.45 20.60 18.39
N ASN A 24 -10.37 21.20 17.63
CA ASN A 24 -10.11 21.62 16.26
C ASN A 24 -9.28 22.92 16.19
N ASN A 25 -9.45 23.82 17.14
CA ASN A 25 -8.66 25.07 17.19
C ASN A 25 -7.21 24.88 17.65
N ASP A 26 -6.88 23.79 18.37
CA ASP A 26 -5.49 23.48 18.70
C ASP A 26 -4.65 23.07 17.45
N PHE A 27 -5.30 22.76 16.31
CA PHE A 27 -4.63 22.50 15.03
C PHE A 27 -4.41 23.75 14.17
N LEU A 28 -5.09 24.88 14.48
CA LEU A 28 -5.00 26.13 13.72
C LEU A 28 -4.08 27.18 14.37
N VAL A 29 -3.39 26.83 15.44
CA VAL A 29 -2.36 27.71 16.01
C VAL A 29 -1.23 27.86 15.00
N SER A 30 -1.03 29.10 14.53
CA SER A 30 0.12 29.56 13.77
C SER A 30 1.38 28.75 14.12
N PRO A 31 2.10 28.20 13.15
CA PRO A 31 3.29 27.42 13.44
C PRO A 31 4.32 28.32 14.08
N LYS A 32 4.40 28.35 15.41
CA LYS A 32 5.66 28.67 16.08
C LYS A 32 6.64 27.63 15.52
N ILE A 33 7.65 28.09 14.84
CA ILE A 33 8.78 27.32 14.34
C ILE A 33 9.34 26.57 15.55
N TYR A 34 8.85 25.37 15.78
CA TYR A 34 9.53 24.45 16.67
C TYR A 34 10.72 23.96 15.85
N GLU A 35 11.90 24.43 16.18
CA GLU A 35 13.11 23.71 15.85
C GLU A 35 12.83 22.26 16.25
N LEU A 36 12.82 21.35 15.29
CA LEU A 36 12.90 19.93 15.55
C LEU A 36 14.16 19.80 16.38
N SER A 37 14.03 19.62 17.69
CA SER A 37 15.16 19.34 18.54
C SER A 37 15.67 17.97 18.14
N PHE A 38 16.58 17.98 17.19
CA PHE A 38 17.26 16.79 16.70
C PHE A 38 18.03 16.22 17.89
N TYR A 39 17.88 14.92 18.07
CA TYR A 39 18.53 14.20 19.14
C TYR A 39 20.04 14.31 19.00
N GLU A 40 20.75 14.46 20.12
CA GLU A 40 22.19 14.44 20.12
C GLU A 40 22.73 13.16 19.50
N PRO A 41 23.70 13.25 18.59
CA PRO A 41 24.35 12.08 18.02
C PRO A 41 25.00 11.26 19.14
N PHE A 42 24.92 9.96 19.08
CA PHE A 42 25.63 9.10 20.02
C PHE A 42 26.24 7.87 19.33
N TYR A 43 27.27 7.33 19.99
CA TYR A 43 27.95 6.10 19.63
C TYR A 43 28.02 5.17 20.82
N GLU A 44 27.71 3.90 20.64
CA GLU A 44 27.81 2.89 21.69
C GLU A 44 28.07 1.49 21.11
N MET A 45 29.01 0.74 21.72
CA MET A 45 29.21 -0.67 21.42
C MET A 45 28.25 -1.53 22.21
N VAL A 46 27.48 -2.35 21.53
CA VAL A 46 26.43 -3.17 22.13
C VAL A 46 26.41 -4.57 21.51
N ASN A 47 25.75 -5.51 22.16
CA ASN A 47 25.53 -6.82 21.62
C ASN A 47 24.17 -6.90 20.91
N LEU A 48 24.15 -7.20 19.63
CA LEU A 48 22.96 -7.52 18.87
C LEU A 48 22.67 -9.02 19.01
N LEU A 49 21.46 -9.37 19.46
CA LEU A 49 21.06 -10.76 19.65
C LEU A 49 20.20 -11.22 18.48
N ASP A 50 20.51 -12.42 17.96
CA ASP A 50 19.64 -13.08 16.98
C ASP A 50 18.47 -13.83 17.66
N GLY A 51 17.59 -14.45 16.84
CA GLY A 51 16.42 -15.17 17.35
C GLY A 51 16.76 -16.47 18.07
N GLU A 52 18.00 -16.97 17.95
CA GLU A 52 18.50 -18.19 18.59
C GLU A 52 19.31 -17.87 19.87
N GLY A 53 19.50 -16.57 20.16
CA GLY A 53 20.21 -16.10 21.36
C GLY A 53 21.71 -15.91 21.17
N ASN A 54 22.24 -16.06 19.94
CA ASN A 54 23.63 -15.73 19.66
C ASN A 54 23.85 -14.22 19.75
N SER A 55 25.03 -13.80 20.19
CA SER A 55 25.41 -12.41 20.44
C SER A 55 26.47 -11.95 19.48
N TYR A 56 26.25 -10.79 18.86
CA TYR A 56 27.18 -10.15 17.91
C TYR A 56 27.49 -8.73 18.40
N LEU A 57 28.77 -8.45 18.62
CA LEU A 57 29.22 -7.12 19.01
C LEU A 57 29.07 -6.16 17.83
N VAL A 58 28.28 -5.10 17.98
CA VAL A 58 28.02 -4.08 16.98
C VAL A 58 28.20 -2.69 17.58
N ALA A 59 28.69 -1.75 16.76
CA ALA A 59 28.58 -0.34 17.07
C ALA A 59 27.19 0.18 16.62
N VAL A 60 26.46 0.80 17.53
CA VAL A 60 25.23 1.53 17.22
C VAL A 60 25.54 3.00 17.21
N ILE A 61 25.24 3.63 16.10
CA ILE A 61 25.47 5.05 15.88
C ILE A 61 24.15 5.67 15.49
N ARG A 62 23.83 6.73 16.15
CA ARG A 62 22.70 7.57 15.85
C ARG A 62 23.21 8.91 15.36
N ASN A 63 22.82 9.27 14.17
CA ASN A 63 22.92 10.64 13.67
C ASN A 63 21.55 11.31 13.69
N GLU A 64 21.47 12.50 13.16
CA GLU A 64 20.25 13.33 13.13
C GLU A 64 19.05 12.63 12.46
N PHE A 65 19.31 11.76 11.48
CA PHE A 65 18.27 11.17 10.62
C PHE A 65 18.15 9.66 10.72
N GLU A 66 19.23 8.97 11.08
CA GLU A 66 19.37 7.52 10.93
C GLU A 66 19.96 6.86 12.16
N ILE A 67 19.65 5.57 12.31
CA ILE A 67 20.36 4.66 13.19
C ILE A 67 21.12 3.67 12.33
N ASN A 68 22.41 3.58 12.56
CA ASN A 68 23.36 2.75 11.85
C ASN A 68 23.93 1.69 12.79
N MET A 69 24.06 0.46 12.34
CA MET A 69 24.68 -0.64 13.08
C MET A 69 25.76 -1.27 12.24
N THR A 70 26.98 -1.40 12.77
CA THR A 70 28.11 -1.97 12.07
C THR A 70 28.90 -2.98 12.91
N PHE A 71 29.44 -4.01 12.28
CA PHE A 71 30.29 -5.02 12.90
C PHE A 71 31.77 -4.64 12.95
N ASP A 72 32.17 -3.51 12.37
CA ASP A 72 33.59 -3.16 12.26
C ASP A 72 34.13 -2.54 13.56
N LYS A 73 35.08 -3.24 14.17
CA LYS A 73 35.75 -2.84 15.42
C LYS A 73 36.73 -1.65 15.25
N LYS A 74 36.98 -1.18 14.04
CA LYS A 74 37.92 -0.08 13.77
C LYS A 74 37.37 1.30 14.12
N TYR A 75 36.04 1.40 14.26
CA TYR A 75 35.40 2.69 14.56
C TYR A 75 35.42 2.98 16.05
N LYS A 76 36.14 4.01 16.41
CA LYS A 76 36.26 4.46 17.81
C LYS A 76 35.55 5.78 18.09
N SER A 77 35.08 6.47 17.05
CA SER A 77 34.43 7.78 17.20
C SER A 77 33.39 8.07 16.10
N LEU A 78 32.51 9.03 16.33
CA LEU A 78 31.53 9.55 15.37
C LEU A 78 32.17 10.08 14.08
N ASN A 79 33.40 10.65 14.20
CA ASN A 79 34.10 11.26 13.07
C ASN A 79 34.61 10.23 12.04
N ASP A 80 34.77 8.97 12.45
CA ASP A 80 35.23 7.90 11.55
C ASP A 80 34.16 7.43 10.56
N PHE A 81 32.93 7.96 10.72
CA PHE A 81 31.70 7.45 10.05
C PHE A 81 31.31 8.14 8.75
N ILE A 82 31.91 9.26 8.42
CA ILE A 82 31.48 10.13 7.28
C ILE A 82 31.57 9.41 5.93
N PHE A 83 32.28 8.28 5.84
CA PHE A 83 32.65 7.67 4.55
C PHE A 83 32.24 6.19 4.33
N ILE A 84 31.53 5.53 5.28
CA ILE A 84 31.24 4.10 5.15
C ILE A 84 29.76 3.81 5.32
N LYS A 85 29.20 3.06 4.36
CA LYS A 85 27.84 2.54 4.42
C LYS A 85 27.76 1.38 5.41
N ASP A 86 26.96 1.55 6.44
CA ASP A 86 26.82 0.63 7.56
C ASP A 86 26.08 -0.66 7.18
N PHE A 87 26.24 -1.70 8.01
CA PHE A 87 25.62 -3.01 7.78
C PHE A 87 24.10 -2.93 7.83
N PHE A 88 23.55 -2.22 8.84
CA PHE A 88 22.15 -1.82 8.90
C PHE A 88 22.06 -0.31 8.97
N SER A 89 21.25 0.27 8.09
CA SER A 89 20.92 1.69 8.14
C SER A 89 19.42 1.85 7.93
N PHE A 90 18.76 2.52 8.83
CA PHE A 90 17.32 2.81 8.69
C PHE A 90 16.97 4.17 9.29
N PRO A 91 16.01 4.89 8.67
CA PRO A 91 15.61 6.20 9.15
C PRO A 91 14.91 6.12 10.51
N GLN A 92 15.09 7.12 11.34
CA GLN A 92 14.50 7.14 12.68
C GLN A 92 12.97 7.13 12.68
N TYR A 93 12.33 7.75 11.69
CA TYR A 93 10.88 7.82 11.59
C TYR A 93 10.19 6.44 11.46
N ILE A 94 10.93 5.42 11.04
CA ILE A 94 10.39 4.06 10.94
C ILE A 94 10.31 3.33 12.29
N ILE A 95 10.95 3.86 13.34
CA ILE A 95 10.89 3.25 14.66
C ILE A 95 9.45 3.34 15.17
N TYR A 96 8.91 2.18 15.56
CA TYR A 96 7.57 2.07 16.10
C TYR A 96 7.54 2.01 17.62
N GLU A 97 8.40 1.19 18.22
CA GLU A 97 8.42 0.94 19.66
C GLU A 97 9.82 0.57 20.12
N VAL A 98 10.22 1.12 21.26
CA VAL A 98 11.42 0.72 21.99
C VAL A 98 10.99 0.20 23.35
N LYS A 99 11.38 -1.02 23.71
CA LYS A 99 11.09 -1.64 25.00
C LYS A 99 12.38 -2.08 25.68
N TYR A 100 12.55 -1.74 26.92
CA TYR A 100 13.65 -2.20 27.75
C TYR A 100 13.17 -3.26 28.74
N ASN A 101 13.95 -4.33 28.87
CA ASN A 101 13.79 -5.35 29.89
C ASN A 101 14.97 -5.23 30.86
N GLN A 102 14.70 -4.90 32.12
CA GLN A 102 15.71 -4.69 33.17
C GLN A 102 16.43 -5.99 33.54
N ASP A 103 15.70 -7.11 33.62
CA ASP A 103 16.27 -8.39 34.07
C ASP A 103 17.33 -8.91 33.09
N SER A 104 17.04 -8.84 31.79
CA SER A 104 17.94 -9.29 30.74
C SER A 104 18.84 -8.21 30.18
N LYS A 105 18.75 -6.96 30.65
CA LYS A 105 19.45 -5.77 30.12
C LYS A 105 19.34 -5.63 28.59
N THR A 106 18.15 -5.95 28.04
CA THR A 106 17.93 -5.95 26.61
C THR A 106 16.93 -4.89 26.19
N THR A 107 17.27 -4.18 25.11
CA THR A 107 16.40 -3.24 24.41
C THR A 107 15.83 -3.92 23.16
N LEU A 108 14.52 -4.00 23.06
CA LEU A 108 13.81 -4.47 21.86
C LEU A 108 13.38 -3.25 21.05
N LEU A 109 14.01 -3.07 19.88
CA LEU A 109 13.69 -2.04 18.91
C LEU A 109 12.78 -2.63 17.84
N LYS A 110 11.57 -2.09 17.68
CA LYS A 110 10.62 -2.51 16.66
C LYS A 110 10.38 -1.39 15.65
N LEU A 111 10.39 -1.76 14.38
CA LEU A 111 10.12 -0.85 13.27
C LEU A 111 8.65 -0.94 12.81
N LYS A 112 8.18 0.11 12.11
CA LYS A 112 6.82 0.16 11.56
C LYS A 112 6.60 -0.91 10.49
N ASP A 113 7.64 -1.33 9.79
CA ASP A 113 7.62 -2.36 8.75
C ASP A 113 7.84 -3.79 9.28
N TYR A 114 7.63 -3.97 10.60
CA TYR A 114 7.69 -5.25 11.32
C TYR A 114 9.08 -5.85 11.55
N ARG A 115 10.16 -5.20 11.12
CA ARG A 115 11.52 -5.57 11.54
C ARG A 115 11.70 -5.31 13.03
N SER A 116 12.51 -6.13 13.68
CA SER A 116 12.85 -5.94 15.09
C SER A 116 14.31 -6.30 15.37
N PHE A 117 14.92 -5.55 16.27
CA PHE A 117 16.29 -5.79 16.74
C PHE A 117 16.27 -5.93 18.25
N LYS A 118 16.92 -6.98 18.76
CA LYS A 118 17.12 -7.19 20.19
C LYS A 118 18.57 -6.86 20.53
N ILE A 119 18.76 -5.81 21.29
CA ILE A 119 20.06 -5.24 21.61
C ILE A 119 20.31 -5.39 23.08
N GLN A 120 21.44 -5.98 23.45
CA GLN A 120 21.90 -6.08 24.84
C GLN A 120 22.98 -5.02 25.06
N SER A 121 22.75 -4.14 26.03
CA SER A 121 23.69 -3.09 26.44
C SER A 121 23.94 -3.13 27.93
N ASN A 122 25.18 -2.93 28.33
CA ASN A 122 25.54 -2.75 29.72
C ASN A 122 25.25 -1.33 30.24
N ASN A 123 24.92 -0.41 29.33
CA ASN A 123 24.55 0.96 29.65
C ASN A 123 23.02 1.06 29.79
N GLU A 124 22.54 1.31 31.00
CA GLU A 124 21.10 1.45 31.29
C GLU A 124 20.43 2.64 30.60
N GLU A 125 21.22 3.65 30.21
CA GLU A 125 20.70 4.80 29.46
C GLU A 125 20.58 4.56 27.97
N PHE A 126 21.15 3.47 27.45
CA PHE A 126 21.11 3.18 26.01
C PHE A 126 19.70 3.21 25.43
N TYR A 127 18.74 2.59 26.14
CA TYR A 127 17.35 2.60 25.67
C TYR A 127 16.73 4.00 25.67
N LYS A 128 17.11 4.88 26.63
CA LYS A 128 16.64 6.27 26.67
C LYS A 128 17.16 7.06 25.48
N LYS A 129 18.40 6.82 25.09
CA LYS A 129 19.04 7.47 23.92
C LYS A 129 18.44 7.02 22.59
N ILE A 130 18.02 5.74 22.46
CA ILE A 130 17.34 5.22 21.26
C ILE A 130 15.84 5.49 21.31
N SER A 131 15.22 5.57 22.50
CA SER A 131 13.79 5.75 22.62
C SER A 131 13.35 7.14 22.19
N PHE A 132 12.21 7.20 21.51
CA PHE A 132 11.59 8.48 21.17
C PHE A 132 10.94 9.11 22.40
N ASN A 133 11.16 10.41 22.60
CA ASN A 133 10.34 11.21 23.50
C ASN A 133 8.89 11.19 22.99
N PRO A 134 7.87 10.92 23.83
CA PRO A 134 6.46 11.00 23.43
C PRO A 134 6.05 12.34 22.78
N LYS A 135 6.71 13.45 23.15
CA LYS A 135 6.50 14.76 22.52
C LYS A 135 6.92 14.76 21.04
N SER A 136 8.00 14.07 20.67
CA SER A 136 8.44 13.98 19.28
C SER A 136 7.52 13.14 18.39
N ARG A 137 6.71 12.24 18.97
CA ARG A 137 5.70 11.48 18.20
C ARG A 137 4.58 12.38 17.66
N ILE A 138 4.17 13.38 18.43
CA ILE A 138 3.21 14.39 17.97
C ILE A 138 3.82 15.24 16.84
N ASP A 139 5.12 15.52 16.94
CA ASP A 139 5.84 16.28 15.94
C ASP A 139 5.96 15.53 14.62
N PHE A 140 6.08 14.19 14.64
CA PHE A 140 6.04 13.37 13.41
C PHE A 140 4.70 13.46 12.66
N TYR A 141 3.57 13.52 13.38
CA TYR A 141 2.27 13.71 12.72
C TYR A 141 2.19 15.08 12.01
N LYS A 142 2.81 16.09 12.60
CA LYS A 142 2.88 17.45 12.05
C LYS A 142 3.92 17.60 10.93
N TYR A 143 4.73 16.58 10.68
CA TYR A 143 5.86 16.70 9.76
C TYR A 143 5.45 17.05 8.33
N ALA A 144 4.34 16.51 7.82
CA ALA A 144 3.86 16.84 6.48
C ALA A 144 3.52 18.34 6.32
N PHE A 145 2.94 18.94 7.34
CA PHE A 145 2.61 20.38 7.36
C PHE A 145 3.89 21.23 7.39
N LEU A 146 4.85 20.85 8.23
CA LEU A 146 6.17 21.50 8.27
C LEU A 146 6.94 21.31 6.97
N TYR A 147 6.84 20.15 6.34
CA TYR A 147 7.49 19.89 5.06
C TYR A 147 6.98 20.80 3.95
N LYS A 148 5.67 21.10 3.92
CA LYS A 148 5.09 22.07 2.98
C LYS A 148 5.69 23.48 3.18
N VAL A 149 5.83 23.92 4.43
CA VAL A 149 6.46 25.22 4.74
C VAL A 149 7.90 25.24 4.26
N LYS A 150 8.70 24.24 4.65
CA LYS A 150 10.11 24.10 4.22
C LYS A 150 10.27 24.01 2.71
N SER A 151 9.37 23.33 2.00
CA SER A 151 9.42 23.23 0.55
C SER A 151 9.21 24.61 -0.11
N LYS A 152 8.34 25.47 0.45
CA LYS A 152 8.16 26.85 0.00
C LYS A 152 9.40 27.72 0.30
N GLU A 153 9.95 27.61 1.51
CA GLU A 153 11.19 28.30 1.90
C GLU A 153 12.36 27.94 0.98
N ASN A 154 12.51 26.66 0.66
CA ASN A 154 13.53 26.14 -0.25
C ASN A 154 13.21 26.38 -1.73
N LYS A 155 12.10 27.08 -2.05
CA LYS A 155 11.65 27.40 -3.42
C LYS A 155 11.54 26.18 -4.33
N ILE A 156 11.13 25.02 -3.77
CA ILE A 156 10.93 23.80 -4.57
C ILE A 156 9.74 24.02 -5.49
N GLN A 157 9.97 23.93 -6.80
CA GLN A 157 8.94 24.02 -7.83
C GLN A 157 8.53 22.62 -8.26
N TYR A 158 7.34 22.21 -7.87
CA TYR A 158 6.78 20.93 -8.32
C TYR A 158 6.18 21.11 -9.73
N PRO A 159 6.54 20.24 -10.70
CA PRO A 159 6.01 20.34 -12.06
C PRO A 159 4.51 20.08 -12.12
N ILE A 160 4.00 19.30 -11.16
CA ILE A 160 2.58 18.92 -11.05
C ILE A 160 2.17 19.01 -9.58
N ASP A 161 0.98 19.55 -9.33
CA ASP A 161 0.32 19.42 -8.04
C ASP A 161 -0.34 18.03 -7.95
N GLY A 162 0.29 17.13 -7.19
CA GLY A 162 -0.16 15.75 -7.06
C GLY A 162 -1.55 15.58 -6.46
N TRP A 163 -2.05 16.58 -5.70
CA TRP A 163 -3.42 16.58 -5.19
C TRP A 163 -4.49 16.80 -6.28
N LYS A 164 -4.08 17.25 -7.47
CA LYS A 164 -4.98 17.52 -8.61
C LYS A 164 -4.92 16.42 -9.68
N LEU A 165 -4.11 15.38 -9.49
CA LEU A 165 -4.00 14.30 -10.48
C LEU A 165 -5.28 13.48 -10.62
N TYR A 166 -6.00 13.26 -9.53
CA TYR A 166 -7.28 12.56 -9.56
C TYR A 166 -8.43 13.57 -9.50
N ASP A 167 -9.16 13.64 -10.60
CA ASP A 167 -10.45 14.28 -10.69
C ASP A 167 -11.53 13.23 -10.98
N PRO A 168 -12.52 13.03 -10.07
CA PRO A 168 -13.54 11.99 -10.25
C PRO A 168 -14.35 12.15 -11.54
N TRP A 169 -14.68 13.40 -11.90
CA TRP A 169 -15.44 13.66 -13.13
C TRP A 169 -14.64 13.20 -14.37
N SER A 170 -13.41 13.66 -14.49
CA SER A 170 -12.53 13.26 -15.61
C SER A 170 -12.31 11.76 -15.65
N GLU A 171 -12.10 11.12 -14.52
CA GLU A 171 -11.85 9.68 -14.46
C GLU A 171 -13.06 8.88 -14.93
N TYR A 172 -14.25 9.15 -14.39
CA TYR A 172 -15.42 8.34 -14.70
C TYR A 172 -16.09 8.73 -16.02
N ASN A 173 -16.27 10.02 -16.28
CA ASN A 173 -16.96 10.49 -17.49
C ASN A 173 -16.08 10.49 -18.74
N ASN A 174 -14.88 11.08 -18.64
CA ASN A 174 -14.06 11.28 -19.83
C ASN A 174 -13.23 10.02 -20.16
N ARG A 175 -12.61 9.40 -19.17
CA ARG A 175 -11.70 8.27 -19.40
C ARG A 175 -12.43 6.93 -19.43
N GLN A 176 -13.20 6.60 -18.41
CA GLN A 176 -13.91 5.31 -18.34
C GLN A 176 -15.22 5.29 -19.12
N LYS A 177 -15.69 6.46 -19.58
CA LYS A 177 -16.93 6.60 -20.35
C LYS A 177 -18.12 5.90 -19.69
N VAL A 178 -18.28 6.18 -18.39
CA VAL A 178 -19.45 5.70 -17.63
C VAL A 178 -20.71 6.24 -18.29
N PRO A 179 -21.71 5.39 -18.61
CA PRO A 179 -22.97 5.86 -19.18
C PRO A 179 -23.76 6.64 -18.12
N LEU A 180 -23.65 7.98 -18.17
CA LEU A 180 -24.38 8.92 -17.31
C LEU A 180 -25.68 9.33 -18.00
N ASP A 181 -26.68 8.47 -17.96
CA ASP A 181 -27.97 8.63 -18.60
C ASP A 181 -29.12 8.15 -17.71
N MET A 182 -30.37 8.28 -18.19
CA MET A 182 -31.56 7.92 -17.43
C MET A 182 -31.66 6.41 -17.16
N ASP A 183 -31.07 5.60 -18.01
CA ASP A 183 -31.20 4.13 -17.97
C ASP A 183 -30.04 3.44 -17.25
N SER A 184 -28.96 4.14 -17.01
CA SER A 184 -27.75 3.57 -16.45
C SER A 184 -27.36 4.21 -15.11
N PHE A 185 -26.55 5.26 -15.14
CA PHE A 185 -26.00 5.89 -13.94
C PHE A 185 -26.25 7.39 -13.87
N ARG A 186 -26.30 7.90 -12.64
CA ARG A 186 -26.29 9.33 -12.32
C ARG A 186 -25.28 9.64 -11.21
N ILE A 187 -24.87 10.88 -11.14
CA ILE A 187 -24.12 11.40 -10.03
C ILE A 187 -25.09 11.77 -8.90
N SER A 188 -24.79 11.32 -7.68
CA SER A 188 -25.58 11.67 -6.51
C SER A 188 -24.83 12.61 -5.57
N GLN A 189 -25.54 13.60 -5.00
CA GLN A 189 -25.04 14.55 -4.02
C GLN A 189 -25.18 14.06 -2.56
N LEU A 190 -25.74 12.88 -2.34
CA LEU A 190 -26.07 12.35 -1.00
C LEU A 190 -24.85 12.29 -0.08
N ASN A 191 -23.65 12.03 -0.64
CA ASN A 191 -22.45 11.92 0.18
C ASN A 191 -21.55 13.16 0.15
N LYS A 192 -21.98 14.29 -0.46
CA LYS A 192 -21.18 15.50 -0.61
C LYS A 192 -20.57 16.04 0.71
N LYS A 193 -21.25 15.79 1.84
CA LYS A 193 -20.79 16.17 3.19
C LYS A 193 -20.42 14.95 4.03
N TYR A 194 -20.18 13.79 3.40
CA TYR A 194 -19.85 12.51 4.07
C TYR A 194 -20.90 12.03 5.09
N LEU A 195 -22.17 12.48 4.98
CA LEU A 195 -23.23 12.14 5.93
C LEU A 195 -23.77 10.74 5.70
N LEU A 196 -23.78 10.28 4.46
CA LEU A 196 -24.28 8.95 4.10
C LEU A 196 -23.28 7.85 4.50
N CYS A 197 -22.02 8.05 4.13
CA CYS A 197 -20.92 7.15 4.45
C CYS A 197 -19.63 7.96 4.64
N GLU A 198 -19.15 8.06 5.88
CA GLU A 198 -17.99 8.89 6.23
C GLU A 198 -16.68 8.49 5.52
N THR A 199 -16.58 7.21 5.16
CA THR A 199 -15.35 6.63 4.58
C THR A 199 -15.41 6.44 3.07
N TYR A 200 -16.50 6.85 2.43
CA TYR A 200 -16.64 6.90 0.98
C TYR A 200 -16.35 8.29 0.42
N PRO A 201 -16.03 8.39 -0.88
CA PRO A 201 -15.83 9.69 -1.52
C PRO A 201 -17.07 10.57 -1.47
N SER A 202 -16.86 11.88 -1.54
CA SER A 202 -17.95 12.86 -1.68
C SER A 202 -18.65 12.75 -3.03
N PHE A 203 -17.93 12.35 -4.07
CA PHE A 203 -18.44 12.11 -5.41
C PHE A 203 -18.81 10.63 -5.57
N ILE A 204 -20.10 10.34 -5.75
CA ILE A 204 -20.60 8.98 -5.91
C ILE A 204 -21.47 8.82 -7.16
N ILE A 205 -21.34 7.67 -7.80
CA ILE A 205 -22.12 7.28 -8.97
C ILE A 205 -23.06 6.14 -8.57
N VAL A 206 -24.34 6.32 -8.83
CA VAL A 206 -25.42 5.41 -8.44
C VAL A 206 -26.35 5.11 -9.63
N PRO A 207 -27.12 4.01 -9.61
CA PRO A 207 -28.12 3.74 -10.64
C PRO A 207 -29.13 4.86 -10.78
N SER A 208 -29.45 5.27 -12.01
CA SER A 208 -30.39 6.37 -12.29
C SER A 208 -31.80 6.09 -11.80
N HIS A 209 -32.25 4.83 -11.91
CA HIS A 209 -33.58 4.42 -11.51
C HIS A 209 -33.82 4.30 -9.99
N VAL A 210 -32.78 4.49 -9.16
CA VAL A 210 -32.92 4.43 -7.71
C VAL A 210 -32.87 5.85 -7.14
N ASP A 211 -33.96 6.22 -6.49
CA ASP A 211 -34.08 7.55 -5.86
C ASP A 211 -33.21 7.68 -4.61
N ASP A 212 -32.88 8.90 -4.25
CA ASP A 212 -31.99 9.22 -3.13
C ASP A 212 -32.53 8.77 -1.77
N LEU A 213 -33.87 8.73 -1.59
CA LEU A 213 -34.48 8.25 -0.35
C LEU A 213 -34.26 6.75 -0.17
N SER A 214 -34.52 5.97 -1.24
CA SER A 214 -34.26 4.52 -1.25
C SER A 214 -32.79 4.21 -0.95
N ILE A 215 -31.84 5.01 -1.47
CA ILE A 215 -30.41 4.88 -1.18
C ILE A 215 -30.14 5.16 0.31
N ALA A 216 -30.67 6.25 0.86
CA ALA A 216 -30.48 6.61 2.26
C ALA A 216 -31.02 5.55 3.23
N GLU A 217 -32.14 4.90 2.88
CA GLU A 217 -32.72 3.81 3.66
C GLU A 217 -31.84 2.55 3.67
N MET A 218 -31.26 2.18 2.52
CA MET A 218 -30.58 0.91 2.35
C MET A 218 -29.14 0.91 2.85
N VAL A 219 -28.47 2.05 3.02
CA VAL A 219 -27.03 2.10 3.35
C VAL A 219 -26.69 1.35 4.63
N SER A 220 -27.60 1.35 5.62
CA SER A 220 -27.42 0.64 6.89
C SER A 220 -27.40 -0.90 6.73
N CYS A 221 -27.86 -1.42 5.59
CA CYS A 221 -27.79 -2.84 5.29
C CYS A 221 -26.35 -3.33 5.08
N ARG A 222 -25.42 -2.43 4.80
CA ARG A 222 -24.01 -2.75 4.60
C ARG A 222 -23.12 -2.24 5.75
N SER A 223 -22.10 -3.02 6.10
CA SER A 223 -21.18 -2.66 7.18
C SER A 223 -20.58 -1.26 6.93
N LYS A 224 -20.59 -0.41 7.98
CA LYS A 224 -20.08 0.97 7.90
C LYS A 224 -20.75 1.82 6.82
N ASN A 225 -21.98 1.50 6.44
CA ASN A 225 -22.75 2.15 5.37
C ASN A 225 -22.05 2.11 3.99
N ARG A 226 -21.16 1.14 3.78
CA ARG A 226 -20.36 1.04 2.54
C ARG A 226 -21.08 0.17 1.52
N PHE A 227 -22.13 0.70 0.93
CA PHE A 227 -22.95 0.07 -0.10
C PHE A 227 -22.21 -0.05 -1.45
N PRO A 228 -22.67 -0.86 -2.39
CA PRO A 228 -21.99 -1.05 -3.67
C PRO A 228 -21.91 0.24 -4.47
N LEU A 229 -20.69 0.69 -4.79
CA LEU A 229 -20.39 1.82 -5.65
C LEU A 229 -19.47 1.41 -6.79
N LEU A 230 -19.67 2.04 -7.95
CA LEU A 230 -18.83 1.85 -9.13
C LEU A 230 -17.38 2.25 -8.86
N THR A 231 -16.44 1.39 -9.25
CA THR A 231 -15.01 1.70 -9.21
C THR A 231 -14.32 1.58 -10.56
N TYR A 232 -14.80 0.69 -11.45
CA TYR A 232 -14.18 0.50 -12.77
C TYR A 232 -15.18 0.03 -13.82
N VAL A 233 -14.97 0.46 -15.06
CA VAL A 233 -15.71 0.05 -16.25
C VAL A 233 -14.78 -0.69 -17.20
N TYR A 234 -15.11 -1.94 -17.50
CA TYR A 234 -14.45 -2.70 -18.54
C TYR A 234 -15.21 -2.57 -19.86
N THR A 235 -14.58 -1.96 -20.85
CA THR A 235 -15.14 -1.85 -22.20
C THR A 235 -14.65 -3.02 -23.04
N HIS A 236 -15.58 -3.78 -23.60
CA HIS A 236 -15.29 -4.90 -24.48
C HIS A 236 -14.89 -4.40 -25.86
N GLU A 237 -13.95 -5.10 -26.51
CA GLU A 237 -13.67 -4.87 -27.93
C GLU A 237 -14.89 -5.24 -28.74
N ASN A 238 -15.41 -4.30 -29.55
CA ASN A 238 -16.52 -4.53 -30.44
C ASN A 238 -15.96 -4.87 -31.82
N ASN A 239 -16.14 -6.12 -32.28
CA ASN A 239 -15.71 -6.56 -33.59
C ASN A 239 -16.66 -6.11 -34.72
N ASN A 240 -17.87 -5.63 -34.37
CA ASN A 240 -18.84 -5.12 -35.35
C ASN A 240 -18.68 -3.60 -35.46
N LYS A 241 -18.03 -3.14 -36.52
CA LYS A 241 -17.78 -1.73 -36.81
C LYS A 241 -19.04 -0.89 -37.11
N GLU A 242 -20.19 -1.51 -37.19
CA GLU A 242 -21.47 -0.85 -37.54
C GLU A 242 -22.23 -0.35 -36.29
N ASP A 243 -21.85 -0.77 -35.07
CA ASP A 243 -22.50 -0.38 -33.81
C ASP A 243 -21.51 0.48 -33.03
N ASP A 244 -21.73 1.81 -32.98
CA ASP A 244 -20.94 2.76 -32.20
C ASP A 244 -21.14 2.60 -30.68
N GLU A 245 -21.98 1.67 -30.26
CA GLU A 245 -22.37 1.50 -28.87
C GLU A 245 -21.37 0.66 -28.09
N LEU A 246 -20.91 1.21 -26.94
CA LEU A 246 -19.93 0.55 -26.07
C LEU A 246 -20.58 -0.62 -25.31
N ILE A 247 -20.01 -1.80 -25.46
CA ILE A 247 -20.37 -2.96 -24.62
C ILE A 247 -19.51 -2.90 -23.35
N GLN A 248 -20.14 -2.78 -22.20
CA GLN A 248 -19.44 -2.54 -20.94
C GLN A 248 -19.87 -3.54 -19.85
N SER A 249 -18.93 -3.86 -18.97
CA SER A 249 -19.15 -4.58 -17.72
C SER A 249 -18.60 -3.75 -16.56
N PHE A 250 -19.25 -3.82 -15.41
CA PHE A 250 -19.01 -2.90 -14.30
C PHE A 250 -18.48 -3.64 -13.07
N LEU A 251 -17.43 -3.08 -12.49
CA LEU A 251 -16.89 -3.51 -11.20
C LEU A 251 -17.35 -2.55 -10.11
N PHE A 252 -18.08 -3.07 -9.15
CA PHE A 252 -18.53 -2.36 -7.96
C PHE A 252 -17.75 -2.85 -6.74
N ARG A 253 -17.60 -1.97 -5.76
CA ARG A 253 -16.99 -2.31 -4.47
C ARG A 253 -17.94 -2.01 -3.34
N SER A 254 -17.92 -2.86 -2.30
CA SER A 254 -18.85 -2.81 -1.17
C SER A 254 -18.21 -3.33 0.11
N SER A 255 -19.02 -3.37 1.18
CA SER A 255 -18.77 -4.15 2.38
C SER A 255 -19.77 -5.30 2.51
N GLN A 256 -19.55 -6.17 3.51
CA GLN A 256 -20.46 -7.27 3.82
C GLN A 256 -21.86 -6.75 4.22
N ILE A 257 -22.86 -7.56 3.94
CA ILE A 257 -24.22 -7.31 4.42
C ILE A 257 -24.30 -7.48 5.95
N ASN A 258 -25.09 -6.64 6.61
CA ASN A 258 -25.42 -6.76 8.02
C ASN A 258 -26.63 -7.68 8.17
N THR A 259 -26.57 -8.63 9.11
CA THR A 259 -27.66 -9.54 9.43
C THR A 259 -28.20 -9.22 10.83
N GLY A 260 -29.51 -9.14 10.98
CA GLY A 260 -30.19 -8.89 12.27
C GLY A 260 -31.60 -8.37 12.08
N LEU A 261 -32.40 -8.41 13.12
CA LEU A 261 -33.82 -8.00 13.09
C LEU A 261 -34.02 -6.54 12.66
N LEU A 262 -33.10 -5.65 13.04
CA LEU A 262 -33.14 -4.22 12.69
C LEU A 262 -32.86 -3.96 11.19
N PHE A 263 -32.15 -4.85 10.51
CA PHE A 263 -31.77 -4.68 9.09
C PHE A 263 -32.78 -5.33 8.14
N LYS A 264 -33.64 -6.25 8.60
CA LYS A 264 -34.68 -6.88 7.78
C LYS A 264 -35.70 -5.88 7.23
N LYS A 265 -35.89 -4.74 7.91
CA LYS A 265 -36.84 -3.71 7.49
C LYS A 265 -36.47 -2.99 6.19
N ASN A 266 -35.16 -2.82 5.93
CA ASN A 266 -34.65 -2.06 4.78
C ASN A 266 -34.13 -2.97 3.63
N ASN A 267 -34.35 -4.27 3.74
CA ASN A 267 -33.84 -5.25 2.77
C ASN A 267 -34.42 -5.03 1.36
N ASN A 268 -35.66 -4.58 1.25
CA ASN A 268 -36.31 -4.32 -0.05
C ASN A 268 -35.64 -3.21 -0.83
N SER A 269 -35.21 -2.11 -0.17
CA SER A 269 -34.50 -1.01 -0.81
C SER A 269 -33.09 -1.44 -1.27
N GLU A 270 -32.43 -2.30 -0.49
CA GLU A 270 -31.14 -2.90 -0.87
C GLU A 270 -31.28 -3.85 -2.06
N ILE A 271 -32.28 -4.73 -2.06
CA ILE A 271 -32.57 -5.63 -3.19
C ILE A 271 -32.89 -4.81 -4.45
N LYS A 272 -33.70 -3.75 -4.34
CA LYS A 272 -33.99 -2.84 -5.47
C LYS A 272 -32.71 -2.22 -6.03
N TYR A 273 -31.82 -1.75 -5.16
CA TYR A 273 -30.54 -1.16 -5.56
C TYR A 273 -29.62 -2.16 -6.28
N ILE A 274 -29.43 -3.35 -5.71
CA ILE A 274 -28.59 -4.41 -6.31
C ILE A 274 -29.17 -4.86 -7.65
N ASN A 275 -30.50 -5.03 -7.74
CA ASN A 275 -31.16 -5.40 -8.97
C ASN A 275 -31.00 -4.31 -10.05
N ALA A 276 -31.02 -3.02 -9.69
CA ALA A 276 -30.74 -1.94 -10.61
C ALA A 276 -29.28 -2.03 -11.14
N LEU A 277 -28.29 -2.27 -10.25
CA LEU A 277 -26.91 -2.49 -10.68
C LEU A 277 -26.74 -3.70 -11.61
N SER A 278 -27.54 -4.75 -11.39
CA SER A 278 -27.48 -5.99 -12.17
C SER A 278 -28.01 -5.84 -13.59
N SER A 279 -28.88 -4.86 -13.83
CA SER A 279 -29.51 -4.62 -15.14
C SER A 279 -28.72 -3.68 -16.03
N ILE A 280 -27.74 -2.94 -15.47
CA ILE A 280 -26.95 -1.97 -16.25
C ILE A 280 -25.96 -2.67 -17.19
N GLY A 281 -25.89 -2.20 -18.41
CA GLY A 281 -24.98 -2.66 -19.45
C GLY A 281 -25.67 -3.42 -20.57
N LYS A 282 -25.40 -3.00 -21.80
CA LYS A 282 -25.90 -3.68 -23.01
C LYS A 282 -25.34 -5.10 -23.08
N TYR A 283 -26.18 -6.07 -23.35
CA TYR A 283 -25.84 -7.50 -23.40
C TYR A 283 -25.28 -8.05 -22.07
N ASN A 284 -25.56 -7.41 -20.95
CA ASN A 284 -25.20 -7.91 -19.62
C ASN A 284 -25.87 -9.28 -19.35
N LYS A 285 -25.07 -10.24 -18.88
CA LYS A 285 -25.52 -11.60 -18.55
C LYS A 285 -25.93 -11.79 -17.09
N GLY A 286 -25.95 -10.71 -16.31
CA GLY A 286 -26.20 -10.70 -14.89
C GLY A 286 -24.97 -10.28 -14.08
N PHE A 287 -24.93 -10.67 -12.84
CA PHE A 287 -23.83 -10.29 -11.95
C PHE A 287 -23.43 -11.41 -10.99
N ILE A 288 -22.28 -11.20 -10.35
CA ILE A 288 -21.79 -12.06 -9.26
C ILE A 288 -21.42 -11.22 -8.04
N PHE A 289 -21.47 -11.85 -6.88
CA PHE A 289 -20.75 -11.37 -5.71
C PHE A 289 -19.39 -12.03 -5.63
N TYR A 290 -18.36 -11.23 -5.37
CA TYR A 290 -17.03 -11.70 -5.03
C TYR A 290 -16.68 -11.28 -3.61
N ASP A 291 -16.83 -12.21 -2.66
CA ASP A 291 -16.47 -12.01 -1.26
C ASP A 291 -14.98 -12.39 -1.08
N CYS A 292 -14.14 -11.39 -0.85
CA CYS A 292 -12.70 -11.60 -0.65
C CYS A 292 -12.37 -12.52 0.55
N ARG A 293 -13.29 -12.72 1.47
CA ARG A 293 -13.06 -13.49 2.71
C ARG A 293 -12.97 -14.99 2.45
N PRO A 294 -12.20 -15.73 3.26
CA PRO A 294 -12.35 -17.18 3.34
C PRO A 294 -13.78 -17.54 3.80
N TYR A 295 -14.34 -18.58 3.21
CA TYR A 295 -15.70 -19.05 3.51
C TYR A 295 -15.96 -19.27 5.00
N ILE A 296 -14.99 -19.91 5.70
CA ILE A 296 -15.06 -20.17 7.15
C ILE A 296 -15.17 -18.85 7.93
N ASN A 297 -14.39 -17.83 7.54
CA ASN A 297 -14.40 -16.52 8.19
C ASN A 297 -15.70 -15.75 7.92
N ALA A 298 -16.27 -15.89 6.72
CA ALA A 298 -17.55 -15.29 6.37
C ALA A 298 -18.67 -15.90 7.22
N LYS A 299 -18.71 -17.21 7.37
CA LYS A 299 -19.67 -17.91 8.25
C LYS A 299 -19.50 -17.59 9.74
N ALA A 300 -18.27 -17.52 10.24
CA ALA A 300 -18.02 -17.15 11.63
C ALA A 300 -18.48 -15.72 11.95
N ASN A 301 -18.39 -14.80 10.99
CA ASN A 301 -18.90 -13.44 11.14
C ASN A 301 -20.43 -13.38 11.16
N SER A 302 -21.13 -14.31 10.53
CA SER A 302 -22.60 -14.35 10.54
C SER A 302 -23.17 -14.56 11.94
N LEU A 303 -22.46 -15.26 12.81
CA LEU A 303 -22.84 -15.42 14.22
C LEU A 303 -22.71 -14.11 15.02
N LYS A 304 -21.98 -13.10 14.50
CA LYS A 304 -21.77 -11.78 15.12
C LYS A 304 -22.62 -10.67 14.50
N GLY A 305 -23.64 -11.01 13.72
CA GLY A 305 -24.51 -10.03 13.07
C GLY A 305 -24.01 -9.50 11.72
N ALA A 306 -22.97 -10.14 11.14
CA ALA A 306 -22.45 -9.87 9.80
C ALA A 306 -22.76 -11.07 8.87
N GLY A 307 -23.26 -10.81 7.65
CA GLY A 307 -23.79 -11.86 6.78
C GLY A 307 -22.90 -12.22 5.58
N THR A 308 -23.43 -13.19 4.85
CA THR A 308 -23.07 -13.47 3.45
C THR A 308 -24.27 -13.11 2.58
N ASP A 309 -24.02 -12.63 1.38
CA ASP A 309 -25.07 -12.31 0.43
C ASP A 309 -25.83 -13.58 0.04
N GLU A 310 -27.15 -13.50 0.07
CA GLU A 310 -28.03 -14.61 -0.30
C GLU A 310 -28.46 -14.43 -1.76
N THR A 311 -27.81 -15.16 -2.67
CA THR A 311 -27.94 -14.98 -4.12
C THR A 311 -29.37 -15.16 -4.63
N SER A 312 -30.20 -15.97 -3.95
CA SER A 312 -31.59 -16.22 -4.31
C SER A 312 -32.51 -15.00 -4.18
N GLN A 313 -32.09 -13.98 -3.43
CA GLN A 313 -32.87 -12.74 -3.23
C GLN A 313 -32.73 -11.74 -4.37
N TYR A 314 -31.70 -11.90 -5.23
CA TYR A 314 -31.38 -10.93 -6.26
C TYR A 314 -31.66 -11.45 -7.67
N LEU A 315 -32.28 -10.61 -8.49
CA LEU A 315 -32.50 -10.93 -9.90
C LEU A 315 -31.17 -11.00 -10.65
N ASN A 316 -31.04 -12.01 -11.50
CA ASN A 316 -29.84 -12.22 -12.34
C ASN A 316 -28.52 -12.42 -11.59
N CYS A 317 -28.54 -12.66 -10.28
CA CYS A 317 -27.34 -13.09 -9.56
C CYS A 317 -26.97 -14.52 -9.98
N LYS A 318 -25.76 -14.70 -10.47
CA LYS A 318 -25.31 -16.01 -10.99
C LYS A 318 -24.64 -16.85 -9.91
N GLU A 319 -23.79 -16.23 -9.09
CA GLU A 319 -23.02 -16.93 -8.07
C GLU A 319 -22.48 -15.97 -7.00
N LEU A 320 -22.12 -16.54 -5.85
CA LEU A 320 -21.29 -15.93 -4.82
C LEU A 320 -19.96 -16.70 -4.74
N ILE A 321 -18.85 -16.04 -5.02
CA ILE A 321 -17.50 -16.61 -5.00
C ILE A 321 -16.77 -16.12 -3.75
N PHE A 322 -16.12 -17.05 -3.02
CA PHE A 322 -15.24 -16.71 -1.89
C PHE A 322 -13.78 -16.69 -2.35
N GLY A 323 -13.11 -15.56 -2.09
CA GLY A 323 -11.75 -15.29 -2.58
C GLY A 323 -10.63 -15.88 -1.74
N ASN A 324 -10.93 -16.44 -0.58
CA ASN A 324 -9.96 -17.03 0.36
C ASN A 324 -8.81 -16.09 0.77
N ILE A 325 -9.02 -14.78 0.71
CA ILE A 325 -8.00 -13.77 1.04
C ILE A 325 -8.02 -13.50 2.54
N GLU A 326 -6.87 -13.60 3.17
CA GLU A 326 -6.72 -13.47 4.62
C GLU A 326 -6.91 -12.05 5.15
N ASN A 327 -7.23 -11.97 6.44
CA ASN A 327 -7.51 -10.71 7.12
C ASN A 327 -6.23 -9.96 7.54
N ILE A 328 -6.40 -8.72 8.02
CA ILE A 328 -5.31 -7.83 8.44
C ILE A 328 -4.38 -8.46 9.50
N HIS A 329 -4.90 -9.33 10.37
CA HIS A 329 -4.10 -9.95 11.44
C HIS A 329 -3.19 -11.06 10.89
N ALA A 330 -3.71 -11.86 9.96
CA ALA A 330 -2.94 -12.91 9.29
C ALA A 330 -1.86 -12.30 8.39
N VAL A 331 -2.21 -11.28 7.59
CA VAL A 331 -1.24 -10.55 6.74
C VAL A 331 -0.12 -9.92 7.56
N ARG A 332 -0.46 -9.29 8.69
CA ARG A 332 0.55 -8.74 9.61
C ARG A 332 1.48 -9.80 10.17
N LYS A 333 0.93 -10.93 10.62
CA LYS A 333 1.73 -12.05 11.14
C LYS A 333 2.63 -12.63 10.06
N SER A 334 2.10 -12.76 8.86
CA SER A 334 2.81 -13.29 7.70
C SER A 334 4.02 -12.41 7.33
N LEU A 335 3.84 -11.09 7.14
CA LEU A 335 4.98 -10.20 6.86
C LEU A 335 6.01 -10.20 7.99
N LYS A 336 5.55 -10.14 9.25
CA LYS A 336 6.45 -10.19 10.40
C LYS A 336 7.32 -11.45 10.35
N ASN A 337 6.72 -12.62 10.14
CA ASN A 337 7.44 -13.88 10.04
C ASN A 337 8.40 -13.88 8.83
N ALA A 338 7.96 -13.40 7.66
CA ALA A 338 8.80 -13.33 6.46
C ALA A 338 10.02 -12.45 6.69
N VAL A 339 9.83 -11.25 7.25
CA VAL A 339 10.92 -10.31 7.54
C VAL A 339 11.89 -10.90 8.58
N GLU A 340 11.38 -11.48 9.67
CA GLU A 340 12.21 -12.12 10.69
C GLU A 340 13.05 -13.25 10.08
N LYS A 341 12.49 -14.12 9.24
CA LYS A 341 13.22 -15.22 8.60
C LYS A 341 14.31 -14.69 7.65
N VAL A 342 14.01 -13.67 6.87
CA VAL A 342 15.01 -13.04 6.00
C VAL A 342 16.17 -12.45 6.81
N TYR A 343 15.89 -11.74 7.90
CA TYR A 343 16.93 -11.13 8.73
C TYR A 343 17.73 -12.21 9.49
N TYR A 344 17.10 -13.21 10.08
CA TYR A 344 17.80 -14.31 10.75
C TYR A 344 18.62 -15.18 9.77
N GLY A 345 18.15 -15.36 8.54
CA GLY A 345 18.92 -16.04 7.50
C GLY A 345 20.23 -15.34 7.16
N ILE A 346 20.26 -14.00 7.32
CA ILE A 346 21.48 -13.20 7.12
C ILE A 346 22.41 -13.29 8.33
N PHE A 347 21.88 -13.40 9.56
CA PHE A 347 22.65 -13.51 10.80
C PHE A 347 23.21 -14.91 11.05
N GLN A 348 22.76 -15.97 10.36
CA GLN A 348 23.40 -17.29 10.41
C GLN A 348 24.75 -17.26 9.63
N ILE A 349 25.56 -16.28 9.99
CA ILE A 349 26.93 -16.17 9.51
C ILE A 349 27.79 -16.96 10.47
N ASN A 350 28.14 -18.20 10.11
CA ASN A 350 29.20 -18.91 10.80
C ASN A 350 30.51 -18.12 10.62
N ASN A 351 31.04 -17.58 11.72
CA ASN A 351 32.34 -16.88 11.79
C ASN A 351 32.52 -15.67 10.83
N GLY A 352 31.50 -14.84 10.67
CA GLY A 352 31.59 -13.65 9.80
C GLY A 352 31.43 -13.93 8.30
N ARG A 353 31.07 -15.15 7.90
CA ARG A 353 30.92 -15.57 6.50
C ARG A 353 29.47 -15.78 6.15
N LEU A 354 28.95 -15.03 5.20
CA LEU A 354 27.65 -15.29 4.56
C LEU A 354 27.72 -16.59 3.78
N ALA A 355 27.14 -17.66 4.35
CA ALA A 355 27.05 -18.95 3.66
C ALA A 355 25.90 -18.92 2.63
N PHE A 356 26.01 -18.13 1.58
CA PHE A 356 25.19 -18.26 0.36
C PHE A 356 25.77 -19.36 -0.57
N ASN A 357 26.20 -20.47 -0.04
CA ASN A 357 26.59 -21.60 -0.87
C ASN A 357 25.34 -22.34 -1.32
N GLN A 358 25.06 -22.36 -2.62
CA GLN A 358 23.89 -23.02 -3.24
C GLN A 358 23.72 -24.50 -2.93
N ASN A 359 24.74 -25.13 -2.37
CA ASN A 359 24.77 -26.56 -2.03
C ASN A 359 24.59 -26.86 -0.52
N ASN A 360 24.35 -25.85 0.33
CA ASN A 360 24.25 -26.07 1.77
C ASN A 360 22.79 -26.29 2.21
N SER A 361 22.61 -27.25 3.13
CA SER A 361 21.35 -27.52 3.84
C SER A 361 20.69 -26.26 4.43
N ASN A 362 21.48 -25.21 4.70
CA ASN A 362 21.01 -23.93 5.25
C ASN A 362 20.20 -23.08 4.25
N SER A 363 20.50 -23.12 2.94
CA SER A 363 19.71 -22.40 1.91
C SER A 363 18.33 -23.04 1.75
N ARG A 364 18.24 -24.36 1.80
CA ARG A 364 16.95 -25.09 1.78
C ARG A 364 16.14 -24.80 3.03
N LYS A 365 16.78 -24.75 4.21
CA LYS A 365 16.12 -24.36 5.47
C LYS A 365 15.61 -22.93 5.44
N PHE A 366 16.33 -21.98 4.80
CA PHE A 366 15.86 -20.60 4.65
C PHE A 366 14.59 -20.52 3.80
N LEU A 367 14.57 -21.15 2.62
CA LEU A 367 13.40 -21.15 1.74
C LEU A 367 12.20 -21.77 2.43
N SER A 368 12.34 -22.93 3.06
CA SER A 368 11.28 -23.57 3.83
C SER A 368 10.76 -22.67 4.95
N LYS A 369 11.64 -22.05 5.74
CA LYS A 369 11.26 -21.12 6.80
C LYS A 369 10.55 -19.87 6.26
N PHE A 370 10.91 -19.39 5.05
CA PHE A 370 10.21 -18.30 4.40
C PHE A 370 8.83 -18.72 3.91
N GLU A 371 8.69 -19.91 3.36
CA GLU A 371 7.41 -20.53 2.97
C GLU A 371 6.46 -20.64 4.17
N ASP A 372 6.96 -21.04 5.34
CA ASP A 372 6.19 -21.09 6.60
C ASP A 372 5.57 -19.73 6.98
N SER A 373 6.08 -18.64 6.45
CA SER A 373 5.48 -17.31 6.64
C SER A 373 4.16 -17.13 5.92
N LYS A 374 3.89 -17.92 4.88
CA LYS A 374 2.74 -17.86 3.96
C LYS A 374 2.64 -16.54 3.17
N TRP A 375 3.73 -15.76 3.10
CA TRP A 375 3.68 -14.44 2.46
C TRP A 375 3.40 -14.54 0.96
N LEU A 376 4.07 -15.45 0.25
CA LEU A 376 3.84 -15.68 -1.18
C LEU A 376 2.49 -16.36 -1.46
N GLU A 377 2.02 -17.24 -0.55
CA GLU A 377 0.70 -17.85 -0.63
C GLU A 377 -0.40 -16.76 -0.62
N TYR A 378 -0.33 -15.81 0.32
CA TYR A 378 -1.29 -14.71 0.39
C TYR A 378 -1.20 -13.73 -0.79
N LEU A 379 -0.04 -13.60 -1.43
CA LEU A 379 0.07 -12.86 -2.70
C LEU A 379 -0.58 -13.62 -3.85
N SER A 380 -0.39 -14.94 -3.90
CA SER A 380 -1.04 -15.83 -4.87
C SER A 380 -2.57 -15.73 -4.80
N ASP A 381 -3.12 -15.73 -3.58
CA ASP A 381 -4.57 -15.58 -3.35
C ASP A 381 -5.11 -14.26 -3.89
N LEU A 382 -4.39 -13.14 -3.66
CA LEU A 382 -4.76 -11.83 -4.18
C LEU A 382 -4.79 -11.78 -5.71
N LEU A 383 -3.72 -12.29 -6.35
CA LEU A 383 -3.60 -12.30 -7.81
C LEU A 383 -4.63 -13.24 -8.44
N THR A 384 -4.90 -14.38 -7.81
CA THR A 384 -5.94 -15.33 -8.25
C THR A 384 -7.32 -14.68 -8.14
N GLY A 385 -7.61 -13.99 -7.05
CA GLY A 385 -8.86 -13.27 -6.86
C GLY A 385 -9.09 -12.21 -7.94
N ALA A 386 -8.06 -11.43 -8.26
CA ALA A 386 -8.13 -10.46 -9.35
C ALA A 386 -8.42 -11.14 -10.71
N THR A 387 -7.75 -12.26 -10.99
CA THR A 387 -7.96 -13.02 -12.25
C THR A 387 -9.38 -13.59 -12.37
N VAL A 388 -9.96 -14.06 -11.26
CA VAL A 388 -11.36 -14.53 -11.24
C VAL A 388 -12.31 -13.41 -11.64
N ILE A 389 -12.18 -12.23 -11.03
CA ILE A 389 -13.00 -11.05 -11.35
C ILE A 389 -12.82 -10.65 -12.83
N ILE A 390 -11.59 -10.60 -13.32
CA ILE A 390 -11.28 -10.28 -14.72
C ILE A 390 -12.03 -11.20 -15.68
N ASN A 391 -12.01 -12.52 -15.43
CA ASN A 391 -12.69 -13.48 -16.27
C ASN A 391 -14.22 -13.28 -16.26
N ARG A 392 -14.80 -12.87 -15.14
CA ARG A 392 -16.24 -12.57 -15.03
C ARG A 392 -16.60 -11.30 -15.81
N LEU A 393 -15.81 -10.22 -15.67
CA LEU A 393 -16.00 -8.98 -16.43
C LEU A 393 -15.90 -9.27 -17.95
N LYS A 394 -14.87 -10.01 -18.38
CA LYS A 394 -14.71 -10.43 -19.79
C LYS A 394 -15.87 -11.31 -20.29
N SER A 395 -16.57 -12.01 -19.41
CA SER A 395 -17.74 -12.83 -19.75
C SER A 395 -19.06 -12.03 -19.77
N ARG A 396 -19.00 -10.69 -19.72
CA ARG A 396 -20.16 -9.78 -19.67
C ARG A 396 -20.97 -9.92 -18.39
N LEU A 397 -20.33 -10.19 -17.27
CA LEU A 397 -20.95 -10.17 -15.95
C LEU A 397 -20.48 -8.93 -15.18
N ASN A 398 -21.40 -8.26 -14.52
CA ASN A 398 -21.05 -7.25 -13.53
C ASN A 398 -20.53 -7.95 -12.27
N VAL A 399 -19.66 -7.28 -11.52
CA VAL A 399 -19.07 -7.85 -10.31
C VAL A 399 -19.22 -6.90 -9.14
N ILE A 400 -19.77 -7.39 -8.03
CA ILE A 400 -19.81 -6.69 -6.76
C ILE A 400 -18.74 -7.31 -5.85
N CYS A 401 -17.59 -6.64 -5.72
CA CYS A 401 -16.47 -7.09 -4.91
C CYS A 401 -16.58 -6.50 -3.49
N HIS A 402 -16.49 -7.35 -2.47
CA HIS A 402 -16.49 -6.90 -1.09
C HIS A 402 -15.65 -7.76 -0.15
N CYS A 403 -15.42 -7.26 1.06
CA CYS A 403 -14.89 -8.02 2.18
C CYS A 403 -15.70 -7.67 3.44
N SER A 404 -15.11 -7.68 4.64
CA SER A 404 -15.89 -7.27 5.84
C SER A 404 -16.33 -5.81 5.76
N ASP A 405 -15.37 -4.88 5.63
CA ASP A 405 -15.64 -3.43 5.62
C ASP A 405 -15.37 -2.74 4.28
N GLY A 406 -14.82 -3.45 3.29
CA GLY A 406 -14.62 -2.92 1.94
C GLY A 406 -13.45 -1.95 1.74
N TRP A 407 -12.52 -1.80 2.70
CA TRP A 407 -11.40 -0.86 2.62
C TRP A 407 -10.00 -1.46 2.62
N ASP A 408 -9.83 -2.78 2.85
CA ASP A 408 -8.53 -3.47 2.80
C ASP A 408 -8.46 -4.39 1.57
N ARG A 409 -8.90 -5.64 1.70
CA ARG A 409 -8.87 -6.65 0.62
C ARG A 409 -9.57 -6.20 -0.64
N THR A 410 -10.70 -5.51 -0.51
CA THR A 410 -11.46 -4.95 -1.64
C THR A 410 -10.61 -3.94 -2.41
N SER A 411 -9.89 -3.03 -1.71
CA SER A 411 -8.98 -2.08 -2.38
C SER A 411 -7.85 -2.81 -3.11
N GLN A 412 -7.25 -3.84 -2.49
CA GLN A 412 -6.19 -4.64 -3.12
C GLN A 412 -6.68 -5.30 -4.42
N VAL A 413 -7.79 -6.03 -4.35
CA VAL A 413 -8.29 -6.82 -5.48
C VAL A 413 -8.79 -5.92 -6.60
N CYS A 414 -9.61 -4.90 -6.29
CA CYS A 414 -10.12 -3.97 -7.32
C CYS A 414 -9.01 -3.20 -8.02
N SER A 415 -7.96 -2.81 -7.31
CA SER A 415 -6.80 -2.14 -7.91
C SER A 415 -6.00 -3.09 -8.82
N LEU A 416 -5.79 -4.34 -8.40
CA LEU A 416 -5.09 -5.33 -9.22
C LEU A 416 -5.87 -5.67 -10.50
N VAL A 417 -7.20 -5.79 -10.42
CA VAL A 417 -8.07 -5.97 -11.60
C VAL A 417 -7.82 -4.86 -12.61
N GLN A 418 -7.82 -3.61 -12.17
CA GLN A 418 -7.63 -2.45 -13.04
C GLN A 418 -6.22 -2.41 -13.66
N ILE A 419 -5.17 -2.67 -12.88
CA ILE A 419 -3.78 -2.72 -13.39
C ILE A 419 -3.62 -3.80 -14.47
N ILE A 420 -4.25 -4.96 -14.28
CA ILE A 420 -4.14 -6.08 -15.21
C ILE A 420 -4.95 -5.82 -16.49
N LEU A 421 -6.14 -5.26 -16.38
CA LEU A 421 -7.04 -5.01 -17.52
C LEU A 421 -6.63 -3.79 -18.36
N ASP A 422 -6.20 -2.71 -17.71
CA ASP A 422 -6.12 -1.39 -18.32
C ASP A 422 -4.67 -0.86 -18.32
N PRO A 423 -4.06 -0.65 -19.51
CA PRO A 423 -2.70 -0.14 -19.64
C PRO A 423 -2.49 1.24 -19.02
N TYR A 424 -3.53 2.07 -18.94
CA TYR A 424 -3.45 3.39 -18.31
C TYR A 424 -2.94 3.30 -16.87
N PHE A 425 -3.43 2.36 -16.06
CA PHE A 425 -3.01 2.20 -14.67
C PHE A 425 -1.58 1.65 -14.50
N ARG A 426 -0.89 1.34 -15.59
CA ARG A 426 0.53 0.98 -15.62
C ARG A 426 1.44 2.15 -15.97
N THR A 427 0.87 3.35 -16.22
CA THR A 427 1.61 4.62 -16.36
C THR A 427 1.82 5.28 -15.01
N PHE A 428 2.70 6.30 -14.92
CA PHE A 428 2.85 7.11 -13.69
C PHE A 428 1.55 7.79 -13.28
N GLU A 429 0.89 8.43 -14.23
CA GLU A 429 -0.34 9.15 -13.98
C GLU A 429 -1.46 8.19 -13.58
N GLY A 430 -1.68 7.15 -14.37
CA GLY A 430 -2.73 6.18 -14.09
C GLY A 430 -2.54 5.43 -12.78
N PHE A 431 -1.31 5.11 -12.39
CA PHE A 431 -1.03 4.50 -11.09
C PHE A 431 -1.32 5.47 -9.93
N ALA A 432 -1.00 6.74 -10.10
CA ALA A 432 -1.34 7.77 -9.12
C ALA A 432 -2.87 7.92 -8.98
N VAL A 433 -3.57 8.03 -10.11
CA VAL A 433 -5.05 8.09 -10.14
C VAL A 433 -5.68 6.86 -9.49
N LEU A 434 -5.14 5.67 -9.73
CA LEU A 434 -5.62 4.43 -9.12
C LEU A 434 -5.50 4.47 -7.59
N VAL A 435 -4.35 4.90 -7.08
CA VAL A 435 -4.12 4.98 -5.62
C VAL A 435 -5.00 6.06 -4.99
N GLU A 436 -5.11 7.23 -5.61
CA GLU A 436 -5.98 8.31 -5.11
C GLU A 436 -7.46 7.87 -5.12
N LYS A 437 -7.93 7.20 -6.16
CA LYS A 437 -9.29 6.71 -6.28
C LYS A 437 -9.58 5.56 -5.32
N ASP A 438 -8.92 4.41 -5.52
CA ASP A 438 -9.31 3.14 -4.87
C ASP A 438 -8.77 2.97 -3.45
N TRP A 439 -7.77 3.77 -3.04
CA TRP A 439 -7.20 3.71 -1.71
C TRP A 439 -7.55 4.93 -0.87
N ILE A 440 -7.24 6.14 -1.36
CA ILE A 440 -7.45 7.37 -0.59
C ILE A 440 -8.94 7.72 -0.55
N SER A 441 -9.55 7.94 -1.71
CA SER A 441 -10.94 8.41 -1.81
C SER A 441 -11.92 7.35 -1.30
N PHE A 442 -11.72 6.08 -1.65
CA PHE A 442 -12.50 4.97 -1.10
C PHE A 442 -12.11 4.54 0.33
N GLY A 443 -11.27 5.30 1.02
CA GLY A 443 -11.12 5.25 2.47
C GLY A 443 -10.37 4.03 3.02
N HIS A 444 -9.27 3.58 2.37
CA HIS A 444 -8.35 2.69 3.04
C HIS A 444 -7.71 3.41 4.24
N LYS A 445 -7.72 2.76 5.39
CA LYS A 445 -7.32 3.37 6.65
C LYS A 445 -5.80 3.50 6.81
N PHE A 446 -5.16 4.32 5.99
CA PHE A 446 -3.69 4.47 6.01
C PHE A 446 -3.14 4.83 7.39
N ALA A 447 -3.71 5.80 8.08
CA ALA A 447 -3.25 6.19 9.41
C ALA A 447 -3.26 5.02 10.39
N ASP A 448 -4.36 4.27 10.44
CA ASP A 448 -4.51 3.11 11.32
C ASP A 448 -3.57 1.95 10.88
N ARG A 449 -3.50 1.65 9.58
CA ARG A 449 -2.74 0.50 9.04
C ARG A 449 -1.23 0.71 9.11
N ASN A 450 -0.75 1.92 8.89
CA ASN A 450 0.68 2.23 8.93
C ASN A 450 1.20 2.55 10.35
N GLY A 451 0.29 2.75 11.33
CA GLY A 451 0.67 3.13 12.67
C GLY A 451 1.22 4.56 12.75
N CYS A 452 0.76 5.43 11.83
CA CYS A 452 1.05 6.87 11.86
C CYS A 452 0.25 7.56 12.96
N ASP A 453 -0.88 6.98 13.32
CA ASP A 453 -1.68 7.34 14.48
C ASP A 453 -1.16 6.58 15.71
N PHE A 454 -0.51 7.28 16.60
CA PHE A 454 0.13 6.71 17.79
C PHE A 454 -0.83 6.38 18.94
N ARG A 455 -2.13 6.38 18.70
CA ARG A 455 -3.13 6.00 19.72
C ARG A 455 -2.93 4.54 20.13
N PRO A 456 -2.76 4.23 21.43
CA PRO A 456 -2.49 2.87 21.92
C PRO A 456 -3.56 1.85 21.51
N GLU A 457 -4.82 2.27 21.46
CA GLU A 457 -5.97 1.46 21.08
C GLU A 457 -5.91 1.01 19.62
N LYS A 458 -5.21 1.72 18.77
CA LYS A 458 -5.05 1.43 17.35
C LYS A 458 -3.91 0.45 17.01
N LYS A 459 -3.11 0.04 18.00
CA LYS A 459 -1.98 -0.90 17.78
C LYS A 459 -2.39 -2.20 17.08
N LYS A 460 -3.60 -2.71 17.35
CA LYS A 460 -4.14 -3.94 16.74
C LYS A 460 -4.62 -3.73 15.31
N GLU A 461 -4.81 -2.49 14.88
CA GLU A 461 -5.31 -2.15 13.54
C GLU A 461 -4.19 -2.06 12.49
N ARG A 462 -2.92 -2.03 12.92
CA ARG A 462 -1.77 -2.00 12.02
C ARG A 462 -1.72 -3.27 11.17
N SER A 463 -1.50 -3.08 9.86
CA SER A 463 -1.29 -4.20 8.92
C SER A 463 -0.67 -3.70 7.62
N PRO A 464 0.24 -4.46 7.00
CA PRO A 464 0.96 -4.05 5.80
C PRO A 464 0.14 -4.28 4.52
N ILE A 465 -1.13 -3.88 4.50
CA ILE A 465 -2.06 -4.14 3.40
C ILE A 465 -1.58 -3.47 2.11
N PHE A 466 -1.19 -2.19 2.18
CA PHE A 466 -0.67 -1.49 1.02
C PHE A 466 0.69 -2.04 0.55
N ILE A 467 1.56 -2.45 1.48
CA ILE A 467 2.82 -3.14 1.15
C ILE A 467 2.55 -4.45 0.39
N GLN A 468 1.55 -5.22 0.83
CA GLN A 468 1.17 -6.46 0.16
C GLN A 468 0.65 -6.19 -1.27
N PHE A 469 -0.13 -5.13 -1.46
CA PHE A 469 -0.55 -4.68 -2.79
C PHE A 469 0.65 -4.28 -3.66
N LEU A 470 1.58 -3.46 -3.15
CA LEU A 470 2.80 -3.08 -3.89
C LEU A 470 3.63 -4.31 -4.29
N HIS A 471 3.71 -5.31 -3.41
CA HIS A 471 4.40 -6.57 -3.72
C HIS A 471 3.65 -7.38 -4.81
N ALA A 472 2.31 -7.38 -4.80
CA ALA A 472 1.54 -8.00 -5.87
C ALA A 472 1.76 -7.29 -7.22
N VAL A 473 1.83 -5.94 -7.22
CA VAL A 473 2.21 -5.16 -8.42
C VAL A 473 3.62 -5.52 -8.89
N TYR A 474 4.59 -5.64 -7.97
CA TYR A 474 5.93 -6.11 -8.30
C TYR A 474 5.91 -7.49 -8.99
N GLN A 475 5.07 -8.44 -8.54
CA GLN A 475 4.95 -9.74 -9.19
C GLN A 475 4.46 -9.63 -10.63
N ILE A 476 3.57 -8.69 -10.93
CA ILE A 476 3.10 -8.42 -12.30
C ILE A 476 4.25 -7.79 -13.12
N MET A 477 4.98 -6.84 -12.54
CA MET A 477 6.11 -6.17 -13.21
C MET A 477 7.22 -7.14 -13.64
N ILE A 478 7.55 -8.13 -12.81
CA ILE A 478 8.60 -9.11 -13.17
C ILE A 478 8.14 -10.10 -14.22
N GLN A 479 6.83 -10.35 -14.36
CA GLN A 479 6.26 -11.15 -15.45
C GLN A 479 6.16 -10.36 -16.75
N TYR A 480 5.97 -9.04 -16.66
CA TYR A 480 5.83 -8.12 -17.80
C TYR A 480 6.76 -6.90 -17.64
N PRO A 481 8.08 -7.06 -17.81
CA PRO A 481 9.06 -6.02 -17.48
C PRO A 481 8.91 -4.72 -18.28
N THR A 482 8.28 -4.78 -19.45
CA THR A 482 8.08 -3.61 -20.32
C THR A 482 6.72 -2.95 -20.17
N ALA A 483 5.78 -3.57 -19.44
CA ALA A 483 4.38 -3.12 -19.38
C ALA A 483 4.15 -1.89 -18.51
N PHE A 484 5.10 -1.53 -17.63
CA PHE A 484 4.98 -0.42 -16.70
C PHE A 484 5.91 0.73 -17.10
N GLU A 485 5.38 1.96 -17.10
CA GLU A 485 6.17 3.18 -17.36
C GLU A 485 7.22 3.41 -16.27
N PHE A 486 7.04 2.83 -15.08
CA PHE A 486 7.92 2.97 -13.91
C PHE A 486 8.57 1.64 -13.51
N GLN A 487 9.70 1.74 -12.83
CA GLN A 487 10.43 0.60 -12.27
C GLN A 487 10.03 0.32 -10.82
N GLN A 488 10.47 -0.83 -10.29
CA GLN A 488 10.27 -1.22 -8.89
C GLN A 488 10.76 -0.17 -7.86
N ASN A 489 11.68 0.71 -8.24
CA ASN A 489 12.17 1.79 -7.37
C ASN A 489 11.05 2.72 -6.91
N LEU A 490 10.00 2.92 -7.74
CA LEU A 490 8.81 3.65 -7.34
C LEU A 490 8.05 2.92 -6.23
N LEU A 491 7.89 1.59 -6.36
CA LEU A 491 7.20 0.79 -5.36
C LEU A 491 7.98 0.74 -4.04
N ILE A 492 9.32 0.68 -4.10
CA ILE A 492 10.19 0.77 -2.92
C ILE A 492 10.00 2.13 -2.24
N PHE A 493 10.08 3.23 -3.00
CA PHE A 493 9.88 4.58 -2.48
C PHE A 493 8.51 4.70 -1.77
N LEU A 494 7.43 4.27 -2.40
CA LEU A 494 6.11 4.25 -1.78
C LEU A 494 6.08 3.40 -0.50
N SER A 495 6.73 2.23 -0.51
CA SER A 495 6.80 1.33 0.65
C SER A 495 7.52 1.91 1.87
N GLU A 496 8.34 2.92 1.67
CA GLU A 496 9.04 3.65 2.73
C GLU A 496 8.26 4.88 3.17
N GLU A 497 7.79 5.67 2.22
CA GLU A 497 7.18 6.96 2.49
C GLU A 497 5.79 6.86 3.14
N ILE A 498 5.09 5.73 3.04
CA ILE A 498 3.86 5.50 3.81
C ILE A 498 4.08 5.56 5.34
N TYR A 499 5.32 5.41 5.79
CA TYR A 499 5.69 5.47 7.21
C TYR A 499 6.33 6.80 7.62
N SER A 500 6.73 7.64 6.66
CA SER A 500 7.53 8.84 6.92
C SER A 500 6.73 9.99 7.54
N ASN A 501 5.42 10.02 7.32
CA ASN A 501 4.55 11.17 7.61
C ASN A 501 5.02 12.47 6.94
N LYS A 502 5.84 12.39 5.90
CA LYS A 502 6.38 13.53 5.16
C LYS A 502 5.35 14.13 4.20
N PHE A 503 4.50 13.28 3.63
CA PHE A 503 3.50 13.64 2.64
C PHE A 503 2.09 13.52 3.20
N GLY A 504 1.19 14.43 2.78
CA GLY A 504 -0.20 14.39 3.22
C GLY A 504 -0.99 13.19 2.73
N THR A 505 -0.60 12.60 1.61
CA THR A 505 -1.31 11.53 0.89
C THR A 505 -1.69 10.33 1.77
N PHE A 506 -0.81 9.88 2.67
CA PHE A 506 -1.01 8.67 3.48
C PHE A 506 -1.24 8.93 4.97
N LEU A 507 -1.54 10.18 5.36
CA LEU A 507 -1.70 10.56 6.77
C LEU A 507 -3.06 10.19 7.35
N PHE A 508 -4.09 10.08 6.52
CA PHE A 508 -5.48 10.03 6.93
C PHE A 508 -6.13 8.70 6.54
N ASN A 509 -7.32 8.43 7.10
CA ASN A 509 -8.05 7.19 6.85
C ASN A 509 -9.13 7.33 5.77
N CYS A 510 -9.49 8.53 5.35
CA CYS A 510 -10.50 8.76 4.31
C CYS A 510 -10.47 10.23 3.82
N GLU A 511 -11.19 10.47 2.73
CA GLU A 511 -11.31 11.79 2.09
C GLU A 511 -11.89 12.86 3.04
N LYS A 512 -12.87 12.48 3.88
CA LYS A 512 -13.44 13.36 4.91
C LYS A 512 -12.35 13.92 5.84
N GLU A 513 -11.46 13.07 6.36
CA GLU A 513 -10.37 13.50 7.25
C GLU A 513 -9.38 14.42 6.51
N ILE A 514 -9.12 14.19 5.23
CA ILE A 514 -8.27 15.04 4.38
C ILE A 514 -8.88 16.44 4.25
N GLU A 515 -10.20 16.55 4.03
CA GLU A 515 -10.90 17.84 3.94
C GLU A 515 -10.97 18.56 5.29
N GLU A 516 -11.34 17.86 6.37
CA GLU A 516 -11.41 18.43 7.72
C GLU A 516 -10.08 19.03 8.19
N HIS A 517 -8.96 18.47 7.75
CA HIS A 517 -7.62 18.98 8.07
C HIS A 517 -7.05 19.92 7.00
N ASN A 518 -7.83 20.22 5.97
CA ASN A 518 -7.38 21.02 4.83
C ASN A 518 -6.03 20.55 4.25
N ALA A 519 -5.84 19.21 4.19
CA ALA A 519 -4.55 18.61 3.92
C ALA A 519 -4.05 18.87 2.50
N LYS A 520 -4.95 19.02 1.51
CA LYS A 520 -4.59 19.32 0.12
C LYS A 520 -3.88 20.66 0.00
N GLU A 521 -4.29 21.66 0.78
CA GLU A 521 -3.70 23.00 0.76
C GLU A 521 -2.47 23.12 1.67
N THR A 522 -2.43 22.35 2.76
CA THR A 522 -1.44 22.52 3.83
C THR A 522 -0.32 21.52 3.80
N THR A 523 -0.38 20.50 2.93
CA THR A 523 0.66 19.48 2.79
C THR A 523 1.09 19.31 1.33
N VAL A 524 2.19 18.59 1.12
CA VAL A 524 2.65 18.16 -0.22
C VAL A 524 2.12 16.75 -0.48
N SER A 525 1.55 16.53 -1.69
CA SER A 525 1.23 15.17 -2.14
C SER A 525 2.51 14.42 -2.51
N ILE A 526 2.58 13.11 -2.23
CA ILE A 526 3.68 12.26 -2.63
C ILE A 526 3.88 12.24 -4.15
N TRP A 527 2.79 12.40 -4.90
CA TRP A 527 2.83 12.42 -6.36
C TRP A 527 3.55 13.66 -6.88
N SER A 528 3.45 14.81 -6.22
CA SER A 528 4.26 15.99 -6.56
C SER A 528 5.75 15.69 -6.51
N GLU A 529 6.20 14.98 -5.48
CA GLU A 529 7.59 14.57 -5.31
C GLU A 529 8.02 13.52 -6.35
N ILE A 530 7.14 12.54 -6.64
CA ILE A 530 7.41 11.51 -7.64
C ILE A 530 7.58 12.14 -9.03
N PHE A 531 6.71 13.05 -9.43
CA PHE A 531 6.81 13.72 -10.73
C PHE A 531 8.01 14.66 -10.83
N LEU A 532 8.40 15.31 -9.72
CA LEU A 532 9.64 16.09 -9.64
C LEU A 532 10.86 15.20 -9.92
N ASN A 533 10.84 13.96 -9.43
CA ASN A 533 11.92 12.98 -9.56
C ASN A 533 11.60 11.89 -10.59
N LYS A 534 10.71 12.12 -11.56
CA LYS A 534 10.20 11.10 -12.49
C LYS A 534 11.32 10.28 -13.15
N LYS A 535 12.41 10.93 -13.58
CA LYS A 535 13.56 10.27 -14.23
C LYS A 535 14.17 9.14 -13.38
N LYS A 536 14.11 9.26 -12.04
CA LYS A 536 14.66 8.27 -11.10
C LYS A 536 13.88 6.94 -11.11
N TYR A 537 12.62 7.00 -11.50
CA TYR A 537 11.70 5.88 -11.46
C TYR A 537 11.30 5.36 -12.85
N LEU A 538 11.67 6.08 -13.92
CA LEU A 538 11.27 5.77 -15.29
C LEU A 538 11.82 4.41 -15.74
N ASN A 539 10.98 3.61 -16.39
CA ASN A 539 11.38 2.39 -17.06
C ASN A 539 11.83 2.72 -18.49
N PRO A 540 13.13 2.62 -18.81
CA PRO A 540 13.62 2.95 -20.14
C PRO A 540 13.14 1.97 -21.24
N PHE A 541 12.61 0.81 -20.84
CA PHE A 541 12.10 -0.22 -21.75
C PHE A 541 10.57 -0.25 -21.81
N TYR A 542 9.91 0.78 -21.26
CA TYR A 542 8.46 0.84 -21.29
C TYR A 542 7.91 0.76 -22.70
N LYS A 543 6.99 -0.15 -22.89
CA LYS A 543 6.17 -0.28 -24.09
C LYS A 543 4.76 -0.60 -23.68
N GLU A 544 3.82 0.23 -24.09
CA GLU A 544 2.41 -0.02 -23.81
C GLU A 544 1.99 -1.38 -24.39
N ILE A 545 1.54 -2.27 -23.51
CA ILE A 545 0.89 -3.51 -23.88
C ILE A 545 -0.61 -3.25 -23.83
N LYS A 546 -1.23 -3.18 -25.01
CA LYS A 546 -2.69 -2.99 -25.13
C LYS A 546 -3.44 -4.15 -24.54
N GLY A 547 -4.58 -3.84 -23.91
CA GLY A 547 -5.47 -4.83 -23.33
C GLY A 547 -4.96 -5.48 -22.03
N SER A 548 -5.55 -6.62 -21.73
CA SER A 548 -5.35 -7.35 -20.47
C SER A 548 -4.05 -8.15 -20.47
N LEU A 549 -3.34 -8.12 -19.34
CA LEU A 549 -2.21 -9.03 -19.10
C LEU A 549 -2.71 -10.41 -18.65
N GLU A 550 -2.01 -11.46 -19.09
CA GLU A 550 -2.26 -12.85 -18.64
C GLU A 550 -1.23 -13.24 -17.58
N ILE A 551 -1.57 -13.06 -16.31
CA ILE A 551 -0.65 -13.28 -15.21
C ILE A 551 -0.69 -14.73 -14.70
N LYS A 552 0.47 -15.22 -14.29
CA LYS A 552 0.61 -16.48 -13.56
C LYS A 552 0.51 -16.21 -12.08
N THR A 553 -0.46 -16.83 -11.40
CA THR A 553 -0.80 -16.53 -10.00
C THR A 553 -0.24 -17.54 -9.01
N GLY A 554 0.09 -18.76 -9.43
CA GLY A 554 0.58 -19.82 -8.55
C GLY A 554 1.89 -19.46 -7.85
N VAL A 555 2.06 -19.88 -6.60
CA VAL A 555 3.24 -19.58 -5.74
C VAL A 555 4.56 -19.89 -6.43
N GLN A 556 4.63 -20.94 -7.25
CA GLN A 556 5.83 -21.33 -8.00
C GLN A 556 6.28 -20.30 -9.04
N TYR A 557 5.43 -19.35 -9.41
CA TYR A 557 5.75 -18.25 -10.35
C TYR A 557 6.07 -16.95 -9.64
N LEU A 558 5.93 -16.90 -8.31
CA LEU A 558 6.16 -15.71 -7.53
C LEU A 558 7.58 -15.66 -6.98
N ASN A 559 8.13 -14.47 -6.86
CA ASN A 559 9.48 -14.25 -6.39
C ASN A 559 9.53 -13.46 -5.08
N ILE A 560 10.55 -13.70 -4.27
CA ILE A 560 10.84 -12.85 -3.12
C ILE A 560 11.31 -11.50 -3.64
N TRP A 561 10.66 -10.44 -3.20
CA TRP A 561 11.04 -9.07 -3.55
C TRP A 561 12.29 -8.65 -2.76
N LYS A 562 13.44 -8.98 -3.30
CA LYS A 562 14.74 -8.83 -2.61
C LYS A 562 15.01 -7.40 -2.19
N GLU A 563 14.76 -6.43 -3.08
CA GLU A 563 15.00 -5.01 -2.84
C GLU A 563 14.16 -4.48 -1.67
N PHE A 564 12.95 -4.98 -1.49
CA PHE A 564 12.13 -4.65 -0.34
C PHE A 564 12.63 -5.33 0.94
N PHE A 565 12.89 -6.63 0.90
CA PHE A 565 13.28 -7.38 2.11
C PHE A 565 14.68 -7.01 2.61
N TYR A 566 15.61 -6.65 1.72
CA TYR A 566 16.99 -6.28 2.06
C TYR A 566 17.26 -4.77 2.08
N LYS A 567 16.24 -3.93 1.97
CA LYS A 567 16.40 -2.48 1.75
C LYS A 567 17.24 -1.74 2.79
N TYR A 568 17.30 -2.23 4.02
CA TYR A 568 18.11 -1.63 5.10
C TYR A 568 19.44 -2.35 5.33
N ILE A 569 19.79 -3.30 4.48
CA ILE A 569 21.01 -4.09 4.61
C ILE A 569 22.00 -3.65 3.53
N ASN A 570 23.18 -3.24 3.95
CA ASN A 570 24.25 -2.97 3.02
C ASN A 570 24.98 -4.25 2.63
N ILE A 571 24.49 -4.90 1.59
CA ILE A 571 25.10 -6.14 1.05
C ILE A 571 26.55 -5.90 0.59
N GLY A 572 26.92 -4.65 0.27
CA GLY A 572 28.28 -4.30 -0.16
C GLY A 572 29.35 -4.46 0.91
N LEU A 573 29.01 -4.31 2.20
CA LEU A 573 29.95 -4.47 3.32
C LEU A 573 30.22 -5.92 3.68
N ILE A 574 29.27 -6.81 3.39
CA ILE A 574 29.46 -8.25 3.51
C ILE A 574 30.62 -8.75 2.64
N LYS A 575 30.94 -8.01 1.57
CA LYS A 575 32.02 -8.34 0.63
C LYS A 575 33.43 -7.91 1.08
N LYS A 576 33.58 -6.97 2.01
CA LYS A 576 34.90 -6.50 2.44
C LYS A 576 35.61 -7.43 3.42
N GLY A 577 34.90 -8.37 4.04
CA GLY A 577 35.51 -9.33 4.97
C GLY A 577 36.25 -10.49 4.35
N GLU A 578 36.04 -10.82 3.07
CA GLU A 578 36.72 -11.93 2.40
C GLU A 578 36.95 -11.72 0.92
N LYS A 579 38.21 -11.90 0.53
CA LYS A 579 38.63 -12.15 -0.84
C LYS A 579 38.20 -13.56 -1.27
N ASP A 580 36.93 -13.84 -1.36
CA ASP A 580 36.48 -15.06 -2.02
C ASP A 580 36.27 -14.80 -3.50
N ILE A 581 37.37 -14.99 -4.23
CA ILE A 581 37.48 -14.87 -5.68
C ILE A 581 36.36 -15.62 -6.41
N ASN A 582 35.79 -16.69 -5.81
CA ASN A 582 34.74 -17.48 -6.40
C ASN A 582 33.35 -16.81 -6.29
N GLN A 583 33.07 -16.06 -5.20
CA GLN A 583 31.83 -15.28 -5.09
C GLN A 583 31.85 -14.05 -5.97
N ILE A 584 33.00 -13.40 -6.10
CA ILE A 584 33.19 -12.30 -7.05
C ILE A 584 32.96 -12.82 -8.48
N LYS A 585 33.53 -13.96 -8.85
CA LYS A 585 33.32 -14.62 -10.15
C LYS A 585 31.88 -15.05 -10.38
N MET A 586 31.15 -15.47 -9.36
CA MET A 586 29.73 -15.82 -9.51
C MET A 586 28.82 -14.61 -9.65
N MET A 587 29.11 -13.50 -8.94
CA MET A 587 28.39 -12.23 -9.12
C MET A 587 28.78 -11.53 -10.41
N GLU A 588 30.02 -11.66 -10.85
CA GLU A 588 30.45 -11.25 -12.20
C GLU A 588 29.76 -12.09 -13.26
N LYS A 589 29.60 -13.40 -13.05
CA LYS A 589 28.86 -14.29 -13.94
C LYS A 589 27.33 -13.99 -13.97
N LEU A 590 26.74 -13.57 -12.85
CA LEU A 590 25.36 -13.07 -12.78
C LEU A 590 25.23 -11.67 -13.41
N LYS A 591 26.21 -10.81 -13.20
CA LYS A 591 26.32 -9.52 -13.89
C LYS A 591 26.53 -9.71 -15.38
N LEU A 592 27.40 -10.60 -15.79
CA LEU A 592 27.61 -11.00 -17.18
C LEU A 592 26.31 -11.57 -17.79
N LYS A 593 25.62 -12.46 -17.10
CA LYS A 593 24.34 -13.01 -17.57
C LYS A 593 23.24 -11.94 -17.66
N GLN A 594 23.22 -10.96 -16.75
CA GLN A 594 22.34 -9.79 -16.87
C GLN A 594 22.78 -8.86 -17.99
N THR A 595 24.10 -8.71 -18.18
CA THR A 595 24.69 -7.95 -19.30
C THR A 595 24.42 -8.63 -20.63
N ASP A 596 24.55 -9.96 -20.71
CA ASP A 596 24.21 -10.76 -21.88
C ASP A 596 22.72 -10.64 -22.25
N ASN A 597 21.82 -10.70 -21.26
CA ASN A 597 20.40 -10.46 -21.46
C ASN A 597 20.09 -9.03 -21.93
N ILE A 598 20.83 -8.03 -21.42
CA ILE A 598 20.72 -6.64 -21.87
C ILE A 598 21.27 -6.50 -23.30
N ILE A 599 22.40 -7.14 -23.63
CA ILE A 599 22.98 -7.16 -24.97
C ILE A 599 22.03 -7.86 -25.95
N GLU A 600 21.44 -8.97 -25.58
CA GLU A 600 20.46 -9.68 -26.38
C GLU A 600 19.21 -8.83 -26.65
N LEU A 601 18.68 -8.15 -25.62
CA LEU A 601 17.58 -7.18 -25.77
C LEU A 601 17.97 -6.00 -26.67
N LEU A 602 19.17 -5.46 -26.53
CA LEU A 602 19.67 -4.38 -27.39
C LEU A 602 19.89 -4.82 -28.83
N ASN A 603 20.31 -6.08 -29.06
CA ASN A 603 20.41 -6.67 -30.39
C ASN A 603 19.02 -6.85 -31.03
N ILE A 604 18.00 -7.26 -30.26
CA ILE A 604 16.61 -7.33 -30.70
C ILE A 604 16.10 -5.94 -31.09
N ILE A 605 16.38 -4.92 -30.30
CA ILE A 605 16.01 -3.51 -30.55
C ILE A 605 16.70 -3.02 -31.85
N LYS A 606 17.99 -3.35 -32.03
CA LYS A 606 18.76 -3.01 -33.23
C LYS A 606 18.17 -3.71 -34.48
N LYS A 607 17.84 -4.99 -34.37
CA LYS A 607 17.26 -5.80 -35.44
C LYS A 607 15.87 -5.31 -35.87
N ASN A 608 15.12 -4.70 -34.94
CA ASN A 608 13.81 -4.13 -35.18
C ASN A 608 13.82 -2.65 -35.63
N GLY A 609 14.98 -2.06 -35.89
CA GLY A 609 15.11 -0.68 -36.38
C GLY A 609 14.83 0.42 -35.36
N LEU A 610 14.68 0.09 -34.09
CA LEU A 610 14.31 1.02 -33.00
C LEU A 610 15.52 1.74 -32.38
N VAL A 611 16.70 1.70 -33.00
CA VAL A 611 17.94 2.26 -32.45
C VAL A 611 17.86 3.78 -32.24
N LYS A 612 17.18 4.50 -33.14
CA LYS A 612 17.05 5.97 -33.03
C LYS A 612 16.30 6.43 -31.78
N GLU A 613 15.39 5.61 -31.29
CA GLU A 613 14.58 5.92 -30.11
C GLU A 613 15.36 5.78 -28.78
N ILE A 614 16.46 5.02 -28.80
CA ILE A 614 17.26 4.73 -27.61
C ILE A 614 18.66 5.36 -27.62
N GLU A 615 19.09 6.00 -28.72
CA GLU A 615 20.44 6.60 -28.84
C GLU A 615 20.74 7.66 -27.76
N ASN A 616 19.73 8.33 -27.25
CA ASN A 616 19.85 9.31 -26.16
C ASN A 616 19.79 8.70 -24.76
N ASN A 617 19.57 7.40 -24.63
CA ASN A 617 19.46 6.72 -23.35
C ASN A 617 20.84 6.45 -22.76
N GLU A 618 21.05 6.80 -21.46
CA GLU A 618 22.33 6.63 -20.79
C GLU A 618 22.78 5.17 -20.71
N LEU A 619 21.84 4.22 -20.53
CA LEU A 619 22.14 2.79 -20.56
C LEU A 619 22.64 2.34 -21.94
N TYR A 620 22.03 2.82 -23.03
CA TYR A 620 22.51 2.53 -24.37
C TYR A 620 23.93 3.07 -24.58
N LYS A 621 24.25 4.28 -24.09
CA LYS A 621 25.61 4.84 -24.16
C LYS A 621 26.62 3.98 -23.42
N VAL A 622 26.25 3.43 -22.26
CA VAL A 622 27.12 2.55 -21.47
C VAL A 622 27.39 1.22 -22.19
N TYR A 623 26.38 0.65 -22.83
CA TYR A 623 26.47 -0.68 -23.48
C TYR A 623 26.76 -0.63 -24.98
N LYS A 624 26.78 0.56 -25.59
CA LYS A 624 27.06 0.75 -27.02
C LYS A 624 28.40 0.10 -27.45
N ASN A 625 29.40 0.16 -26.58
CA ASN A 625 30.72 -0.43 -26.84
C ASN A 625 30.73 -1.97 -26.84
N TYR A 626 29.68 -2.61 -26.27
CA TYR A 626 29.51 -4.07 -26.30
C TYR A 626 28.70 -4.54 -27.50
N LEU A 627 28.06 -3.62 -28.24
CA LEU A 627 27.23 -3.92 -29.42
C LEU A 627 28.01 -3.86 -30.75
N ASN A 628 29.19 -3.29 -30.73
CA ASN A 628 30.14 -3.26 -31.86
C ASN A 628 31.45 -3.91 -31.39
N PRO A 629 31.67 -5.21 -31.68
CA PRO A 629 32.96 -5.84 -31.39
C PRO A 629 34.11 -5.26 -32.22
#